data_c945aabf474ac63889fc543526ad72e0
#
_entry.id   c945aabf474ac63889fc543526ad72e0
#
_cell.length_a   1.000
_cell.length_b   1.000
_cell.length_c   1.000
_cell.angle_alpha   90.00
_cell.angle_beta   90.00
_cell.angle_gamma   90.00
#
_symmetry.space_group_name_H-M   'P 1'
#
loop_
_entity.id
_entity.type
_entity.pdbx_description
1 polymer ?
#
loop_
_entity_poly.entity_id
_entity_poly.type
_entity_poly.pdbx_seq_one_letter_code
_entity_poly.pdbx_strand_id
1 'polypeptide(L)'
;MSRTESRQHAVQILFQLETKEHDITIEEATAFIIEPPLKDEFCESIVRGVKAHETDIDGKISPHLKQWTLDRINKIDRIILRMSTYEILYTDAPEKVVVNEAVNLAKTYSDDDSYKFINGVLSEIIKNKA
;
A
#
# COMPACT_ATOMS: atom_id res chain seq x y z
N MET A 1 -13.17 6.75 12.59
CA MET A 1 -12.22 5.71 12.18
C MET A 1 -10.82 6.32 12.11
N SER A 2 -9.82 5.68 12.73
CA SER A 2 -8.46 6.21 12.73
C SER A 2 -7.79 5.99 11.36
N ARG A 3 -6.72 6.75 11.09
CA ARG A 3 -5.96 6.56 9.85
C ARG A 3 -5.24 5.20 9.82
N THR A 4 -4.87 4.68 11.00
CA THR A 4 -4.31 3.34 11.09
C THR A 4 -5.32 2.30 10.62
N GLU A 5 -6.57 2.40 11.09
CA GLU A 5 -7.66 1.52 10.63
C GLU A 5 -7.94 1.71 9.14
N SER A 6 -7.95 2.96 8.68
CA SER A 6 -8.17 3.24 7.26
C SER A 6 -7.11 2.59 6.37
N ARG A 7 -5.85 2.61 6.80
CA ARG A 7 -4.77 1.96 6.06
C ARG A 7 -4.91 0.44 6.07
N GLN A 8 -5.39 -0.13 7.17
CA GLN A 8 -5.68 -1.57 7.24
C GLN A 8 -6.79 -1.94 6.26
N HIS A 9 -7.85 -1.15 6.18
CA HIS A 9 -8.90 -1.34 5.20
C HIS A 9 -8.37 -1.26 3.77
N ALA A 10 -7.49 -0.30 3.50
CA ALA A 10 -6.91 -0.14 2.17
C ALA A 10 -6.09 -1.37 1.74
N VAL A 11 -5.31 -1.96 2.65
CA VAL A 11 -4.59 -3.21 2.37
C VAL A 11 -5.56 -4.29 1.96
N GLN A 12 -6.64 -4.44 2.72
CA GLN A 12 -7.63 -5.50 2.45
C GLN A 12 -8.35 -5.30 1.13
N ILE A 13 -8.73 -4.05 0.82
CA ILE A 13 -9.40 -3.72 -0.44
C ILE A 13 -8.47 -3.97 -1.63
N LEU A 14 -7.23 -3.49 -1.54
CA LEU A 14 -6.25 -3.69 -2.62
C LEU A 14 -5.94 -5.17 -2.81
N PHE A 15 -5.91 -5.93 -1.73
CA PHE A 15 -5.74 -7.38 -1.80
C PHE A 15 -6.88 -8.03 -2.57
N GLN A 16 -8.13 -7.63 -2.29
CA GLN A 16 -9.30 -8.13 -3.01
C GLN A 16 -9.18 -7.83 -4.51
N LEU A 17 -8.75 -6.62 -4.85
CA LEU A 17 -8.61 -6.23 -6.26
C LEU A 17 -7.56 -7.04 -7.01
N GLU A 18 -6.51 -7.50 -6.31
CA GLU A 18 -5.44 -8.29 -6.94
C GLU A 18 -5.74 -9.79 -7.00
N THR A 19 -6.54 -10.32 -6.07
CA THR A 19 -6.71 -11.77 -5.94
C THR A 19 -7.92 -12.33 -6.68
N LYS A 20 -8.84 -11.48 -7.12
CA LYS A 20 -10.03 -11.95 -7.80
C LYS A 20 -9.71 -12.32 -9.25
N GLU A 21 -10.22 -13.47 -9.69
CA GLU A 21 -10.04 -13.94 -11.07
C GLU A 21 -10.80 -13.08 -12.07
N HIS A 22 -11.88 -12.48 -11.61
CA HIS A 22 -12.71 -11.59 -12.43
C HIS A 22 -12.50 -10.16 -11.96
N ASP A 23 -12.52 -9.24 -12.92
CA ASP A 23 -12.42 -7.83 -12.61
C ASP A 23 -13.58 -7.40 -11.73
N ILE A 24 -13.26 -6.87 -10.56
CA ILE A 24 -14.25 -6.25 -9.69
C ILE A 24 -13.91 -4.76 -9.58
N THR A 25 -14.92 -3.97 -9.33
CA THR A 25 -14.74 -2.52 -9.18
C THR A 25 -14.19 -2.21 -7.78
N ILE A 26 -13.65 -1.01 -7.66
CA ILE A 26 -13.21 -0.51 -6.35
C ILE A 26 -14.40 -0.49 -5.39
N GLU A 27 -15.58 -0.08 -5.89
CA GLU A 27 -16.81 -0.04 -5.11
C GLU A 27 -17.20 -1.43 -4.59
N GLU A 28 -17.11 -2.44 -5.43
CA GLU A 28 -17.42 -3.81 -5.05
C GLU A 28 -16.43 -4.34 -4.00
N ALA A 29 -15.13 -4.11 -4.21
CA ALA A 29 -14.10 -4.53 -3.25
C ALA A 29 -14.28 -3.81 -1.92
N THR A 30 -14.59 -2.52 -1.96
CA THR A 30 -14.83 -1.72 -0.77
C THR A 30 -16.00 -2.26 0.05
N ALA A 31 -17.07 -2.65 -0.62
CA ALA A 31 -18.27 -3.17 0.06
C ALA A 31 -18.01 -4.46 0.83
N PHE A 32 -17.02 -5.27 0.42
CA PHE A 32 -16.62 -6.47 1.17
C PHE A 32 -15.92 -6.14 2.48
N ILE A 33 -15.28 -4.99 2.57
CA ILE A 33 -14.44 -4.62 3.70
C ILE A 33 -15.14 -3.61 4.62
N ILE A 34 -15.81 -2.63 4.03
CA ILE A 34 -16.50 -1.56 4.77
C ILE A 34 -17.98 -1.66 4.41
N GLU A 35 -18.77 -2.17 5.36
CA GLU A 35 -20.20 -2.41 5.13
C GLU A 35 -20.96 -1.09 4.95
N PRO A 36 -21.69 -0.92 3.82
CA PRO A 36 -22.50 0.26 3.63
C PRO A 36 -23.56 0.40 4.74
N PRO A 37 -23.96 1.63 5.16
CA PRO A 37 -23.59 2.90 4.51
C PRO A 37 -22.30 3.54 5.04
N LEU A 38 -21.51 2.83 5.83
CA LEU A 38 -20.26 3.36 6.36
C LEU A 38 -19.31 3.72 5.21
N LYS A 39 -18.56 4.79 5.40
CA LYS A 39 -17.58 5.27 4.42
C LYS A 39 -16.27 5.57 5.10
N ASP A 40 -15.18 5.37 4.38
CA ASP A 40 -13.85 5.70 4.84
C ASP A 40 -13.15 6.47 3.72
N GLU A 41 -13.27 7.79 3.78
CA GLU A 41 -12.74 8.66 2.72
C GLU A 41 -11.23 8.60 2.59
N PHE A 42 -10.53 8.47 3.71
CA PHE A 42 -9.06 8.37 3.67
C PHE A 42 -8.65 7.06 3.00
N CYS A 43 -9.28 5.95 3.36
CA CYS A 43 -9.05 4.66 2.72
C CYS A 43 -9.32 4.74 1.22
N GLU A 44 -10.44 5.32 0.84
CA GLU A 44 -10.80 5.46 -0.57
C GLU A 44 -9.76 6.27 -1.34
N SER A 45 -9.26 7.36 -0.75
CA SER A 45 -8.25 8.18 -1.40
C SER A 45 -6.97 7.40 -1.67
N ILE A 46 -6.55 6.54 -0.73
CA ILE A 46 -5.38 5.70 -0.91
C ILE A 46 -5.60 4.67 -2.02
N VAL A 47 -6.72 3.96 -1.98
CA VAL A 47 -7.02 2.93 -2.97
C VAL A 47 -7.06 3.52 -4.38
N ARG A 48 -7.79 4.62 -4.56
CA ARG A 48 -7.90 5.27 -5.86
C ARG A 48 -6.58 5.88 -6.32
N GLY A 49 -5.83 6.46 -5.38
CA GLY A 49 -4.51 7.03 -5.69
C GLY A 49 -3.53 5.98 -6.17
N VAL A 50 -3.48 4.84 -5.49
CA VAL A 50 -2.61 3.74 -5.89
C VAL A 50 -2.98 3.25 -7.29
N LYS A 51 -4.27 3.04 -7.56
CA LYS A 51 -4.71 2.54 -8.87
C LYS A 51 -4.47 3.57 -9.98
N ALA A 52 -4.65 4.85 -9.68
CA ALA A 52 -4.44 5.91 -10.68
C ALA A 52 -2.96 6.09 -11.04
N HIS A 53 -2.05 5.84 -10.10
CA HIS A 53 -0.61 6.09 -10.27
C HIS A 53 0.22 4.81 -10.22
N GLU A 54 -0.38 3.64 -10.39
CA GLU A 54 0.28 2.36 -10.17
C GLU A 54 1.56 2.19 -10.99
N THR A 55 1.54 2.53 -12.27
CA THR A 55 2.72 2.41 -13.13
C THR A 55 3.88 3.28 -12.66
N ASP A 56 3.58 4.53 -12.32
CA ASP A 56 4.60 5.45 -11.81
C ASP A 56 5.14 5.00 -10.46
N ILE A 57 4.24 4.56 -9.58
CA ILE A 57 4.62 4.05 -8.26
C ILE A 57 5.53 2.84 -8.39
N ASP A 58 5.17 1.88 -9.25
CA ASP A 58 5.97 0.68 -9.47
C ASP A 58 7.35 1.03 -10.02
N GLY A 59 7.42 2.04 -10.87
CA GLY A 59 8.69 2.54 -11.40
C GLY A 59 9.60 3.14 -10.33
N LYS A 60 9.02 3.66 -9.24
CA LYS A 60 9.78 4.20 -8.12
C LYS A 60 10.22 3.12 -7.13
N ILE A 61 9.47 2.04 -7.03
CA ILE A 61 9.79 0.92 -6.12
C ILE A 61 10.86 0.01 -6.72
N SER A 62 10.71 -0.35 -8.00
CA SER A 62 11.51 -1.38 -8.65
C SER A 62 13.03 -1.21 -8.53
N PRO A 63 13.60 -0.01 -8.68
CA PRO A 63 15.05 0.16 -8.57
C PRO A 63 15.62 -0.23 -7.20
N HIS A 64 14.79 -0.29 -6.17
CA HIS A 64 15.23 -0.54 -4.79
C HIS A 64 14.97 -1.97 -4.32
N LEU A 65 14.51 -2.84 -5.22
CA LEU A 65 14.23 -4.24 -4.86
C LEU A 65 15.45 -5.15 -5.01
N LYS A 66 16.55 -4.61 -5.50
CA LYS A 66 17.81 -5.31 -5.70
C LYS A 66 17.63 -6.51 -6.63
N GLN A 67 17.73 -7.73 -6.11
CA GLN A 67 17.65 -8.95 -6.92
C GLN A 67 16.22 -9.44 -7.16
N TRP A 68 15.21 -8.74 -6.62
CA TRP A 68 13.81 -9.16 -6.76
C TRP A 68 13.08 -8.25 -7.75
N THR A 69 12.10 -8.81 -8.43
CA THR A 69 11.17 -8.02 -9.23
C THR A 69 9.88 -7.84 -8.43
N LEU A 70 9.13 -6.79 -8.75
CA LEU A 70 7.93 -6.44 -7.99
C LEU A 70 6.88 -7.56 -8.01
N ASP A 71 6.77 -8.28 -9.12
CA ASP A 71 5.80 -9.36 -9.24
C ASP A 71 6.24 -10.64 -8.53
N ARG A 72 7.48 -10.71 -8.06
CA ARG A 72 8.02 -11.88 -7.36
C ARG A 72 8.05 -11.74 -5.86
N ILE A 73 7.89 -10.54 -5.34
CA ILE A 73 7.82 -10.36 -3.89
C ILE A 73 6.43 -10.75 -3.39
N ASN A 74 6.34 -10.96 -2.09
CA ASN A 74 5.08 -11.28 -1.42
C ASN A 74 4.01 -10.25 -1.81
N LYS A 75 2.81 -10.71 -2.13
CA LYS A 75 1.71 -9.84 -2.57
C LYS A 75 1.38 -8.76 -1.55
N ILE A 76 1.35 -9.10 -0.27
CA ILE A 76 1.06 -8.14 0.80
C ILE A 76 2.16 -7.08 0.85
N ASP A 77 3.43 -7.48 0.75
CA ASP A 77 4.55 -6.54 0.73
C ASP A 77 4.42 -5.56 -0.44
N ARG A 78 4.06 -6.08 -1.61
CA ARG A 78 3.85 -5.26 -2.80
C ARG A 78 2.76 -4.22 -2.56
N ILE A 79 1.65 -4.63 -1.97
CA ILE A 79 0.53 -3.72 -1.67
C ILE A 79 0.97 -2.65 -0.68
N ILE A 80 1.65 -3.03 0.39
CA ILE A 80 2.12 -2.08 1.40
C ILE A 80 3.10 -1.08 0.78
N LEU A 81 4.03 -1.56 -0.04
CA LEU A 81 4.99 -0.69 -0.72
C LEU A 81 4.29 0.29 -1.65
N ARG A 82 3.29 -0.16 -2.40
CA ARG A 82 2.53 0.74 -3.29
C ARG A 82 1.78 1.80 -2.52
N MET A 83 1.10 1.43 -1.45
CA MET A 83 0.35 2.37 -0.60
C MET A 83 1.28 3.42 0.01
N SER A 84 2.37 2.95 0.60
CA SER A 84 3.30 3.83 1.30
C SER A 84 4.04 4.76 0.34
N THR A 85 4.45 4.24 -0.81
CA THR A 85 5.09 5.05 -1.85
C THR A 85 4.12 6.11 -2.36
N TYR A 86 2.85 5.75 -2.55
CA TYR A 86 1.83 6.73 -2.93
C TYR A 86 1.76 7.86 -1.90
N GLU A 87 1.67 7.54 -0.62
CA GLU A 87 1.58 8.58 0.42
C GLU A 87 2.83 9.45 0.45
N ILE A 88 4.01 8.85 0.29
CA ILE A 88 5.27 9.59 0.32
C ILE A 88 5.38 10.57 -0.84
N LEU A 89 4.97 10.15 -2.04
CA LEU A 89 5.19 10.93 -3.25
C LEU A 89 4.03 11.86 -3.62
N TYR A 90 2.81 11.52 -3.24
CA TYR A 90 1.62 12.21 -3.74
C TYR A 90 0.79 12.89 -2.65
N THR A 91 1.17 12.77 -1.39
CA THR A 91 0.43 13.40 -0.29
C THR A 91 1.37 14.17 0.63
N ASP A 92 0.79 14.92 1.56
CA ASP A 92 1.53 15.68 2.56
C ASP A 92 1.73 14.89 3.86
N ALA A 93 1.40 13.60 3.88
CA ALA A 93 1.58 12.78 5.07
C ALA A 93 3.05 12.79 5.51
N PRO A 94 3.35 12.96 6.80
CA PRO A 94 4.73 12.92 7.26
C PRO A 94 5.40 11.59 6.94
N GLU A 95 6.56 11.64 6.32
CA GLU A 95 7.27 10.42 5.86
C GLU A 95 7.49 9.43 7.00
N LYS A 96 7.87 9.94 8.16
CA LYS A 96 8.12 9.09 9.33
C LYS A 96 6.86 8.32 9.76
N VAL A 97 5.72 8.98 9.72
CA VAL A 97 4.43 8.35 10.03
C VAL A 97 4.12 7.27 9.00
N VAL A 98 4.29 7.58 7.72
CA VAL A 98 4.02 6.63 6.65
C VAL A 98 4.88 5.37 6.79
N VAL A 99 6.18 5.53 7.05
CA VAL A 99 7.10 4.40 7.23
C VAL A 99 6.70 3.57 8.45
N ASN A 100 6.40 4.21 9.58
CA ASN A 100 5.99 3.49 10.79
C ASN A 100 4.70 2.70 10.58
N GLU A 101 3.74 3.30 9.88
CA GLU A 101 2.48 2.61 9.56
C GLU A 101 2.73 1.43 8.63
N ALA A 102 3.60 1.58 7.63
CA ALA A 102 3.94 0.51 6.71
C ALA A 102 4.60 -0.67 7.45
N VAL A 103 5.51 -0.37 8.37
CA VAL A 103 6.16 -1.39 9.19
C VAL A 103 5.13 -2.14 10.03
N ASN A 104 4.19 -1.43 10.64
CA ASN A 104 3.14 -2.05 11.45
C ASN A 104 2.19 -2.90 10.60
N LEU A 105 1.85 -2.45 9.40
CA LEU A 105 1.04 -3.24 8.47
C LEU A 105 1.76 -4.54 8.09
N ALA A 106 3.07 -4.46 7.84
CA ALA A 106 3.86 -5.64 7.50
C ALA A 106 3.88 -6.64 8.67
N LYS A 107 4.02 -6.14 9.89
CA LYS A 107 4.00 -7.01 11.08
C LYS A 107 2.65 -7.67 11.29
N THR A 108 1.58 -7.00 10.90
CA THR A 108 0.22 -7.52 11.07
C THR A 108 -0.17 -8.51 9.97
N TYR A 109 0.19 -8.23 8.73
CA TYR A 109 -0.36 -8.95 7.57
C TYR A 109 0.67 -9.77 6.79
N SER A 110 1.96 -9.58 7.01
CA SER A 110 2.99 -10.22 6.20
C SER A 110 3.88 -11.14 7.02
N ASP A 111 4.97 -11.61 6.40
CA ASP A 111 5.92 -12.53 7.03
C ASP A 111 6.75 -11.83 8.11
N ASP A 112 7.32 -12.61 9.02
CA ASP A 112 8.02 -12.10 10.19
C ASP A 112 9.12 -11.07 9.89
N ASP A 113 9.83 -11.23 8.78
CA ASP A 113 10.93 -10.33 8.42
C ASP A 113 10.57 -9.27 7.39
N SER A 114 9.32 -9.27 6.91
CA SER A 114 8.90 -8.35 5.86
C SER A 114 9.05 -6.88 6.28
N TYR A 115 8.82 -6.57 7.54
CA TYR A 115 8.92 -5.18 8.00
C TYR A 115 10.31 -4.58 7.77
N LYS A 116 11.37 -5.40 7.90
CA LYS A 116 12.75 -4.94 7.66
C LYS A 116 12.97 -4.61 6.19
N PHE A 117 12.48 -5.48 5.33
CA PHE A 117 12.56 -5.29 3.88
C PHE A 117 11.81 -4.03 3.46
N ILE A 118 10.57 -3.86 3.94
CA ILE A 118 9.73 -2.70 3.61
C ILE A 118 10.38 -1.42 4.11
N ASN A 119 10.85 -1.41 5.35
CA ASN A 119 11.54 -0.25 5.91
C ASN A 119 12.74 0.16 5.05
N GLY A 120 13.54 -0.82 4.63
CA GLY A 120 14.71 -0.57 3.80
C GLY A 120 14.36 0.02 2.44
N VAL A 121 13.35 -0.53 1.78
CA VAL A 121 12.91 -0.04 0.47
C VAL A 121 12.37 1.38 0.58
N LEU A 122 11.50 1.63 1.56
CA LEU A 122 10.92 2.97 1.74
C LEU A 122 11.97 4.02 2.11
N SER A 123 12.96 3.64 2.91
CA SER A 123 14.07 4.55 3.25
C SER A 123 14.83 4.98 2.01
N GLU A 124 15.07 4.05 1.09
CA GLU A 124 15.74 4.37 -0.18
C GLU A 124 14.89 5.25 -1.10
N ILE A 125 13.58 4.99 -1.14
CA ILE A 125 12.67 5.83 -1.93
C ILE A 125 12.67 7.26 -1.42
N ILE A 126 12.61 7.44 -0.10
CA ILE A 126 12.63 8.77 0.52
C ILE A 126 13.96 9.47 0.24
N LYS A 127 15.07 8.76 0.39
CA LYS A 127 16.41 9.29 0.17
C LYS A 127 16.60 9.78 -1.26
N ASN A 128 15.99 9.11 -2.23
CA ASN A 128 16.12 9.44 -3.65
C ASN A 128 14.97 10.31 -4.18
N LYS A 129 14.12 10.76 -3.31
CA LYS A 129 13.02 11.65 -3.65
C LYS A 129 13.60 13.05 -3.96
N ALA A 130 13.39 13.50 -5.16
CA ALA A 130 13.91 14.82 -5.58
C ALA A 130 12.93 15.93 -5.24
#